data_e190c317854ee7bd483b718054575596
#
_entry.id   e190c317854ee7bd483b718054575596
#
_cell.length_a   1.000
_cell.length_b   1.000
_cell.length_c   1.000
_cell.angle_alpha   90.00
_cell.angle_beta   90.00
_cell.angle_gamma   90.00
#
_symmetry.space_group_name_H-M   'P 1'
#
loop_
_entity.id
_entity.type
_entity.pdbx_description
1 polymer ?
#
loop_
_entity_poly.entity_id
_entity_poly.type
_entity_poly.pdbx_seq_one_letter_code
_entity_poly.pdbx_strand_id
1 'polypeptide(L)'
;TQLRELNGPTGSLQLSGREGRLLEVLLQSPDTVIHRPILFSKVWGTDAPVEESNLDTYVHFVRKRLKQTGSALSLLTIRGSGYKLSQ
;
A
#
# COMPACT_ATOMS: atom_id res chain seq x y z
N THR A 1 -10.94 -4.27 9.72
CA THR A 1 -10.29 -3.11 10.29
C THR A 1 -9.21 -2.56 9.38
N GLN A 2 -8.97 -1.27 9.47
CA GLN A 2 -7.96 -0.60 8.69
C GLN A 2 -6.74 -0.28 9.55
N LEU A 3 -5.56 -0.41 8.94
CA LEU A 3 -4.33 0.04 9.55
C LEU A 3 -4.31 1.57 9.49
N ARG A 4 -4.23 2.22 10.65
CA ARG A 4 -4.27 3.69 10.71
C ARG A 4 -2.97 4.32 11.17
N GLU A 5 -2.07 3.53 11.70
CA GLU A 5 -0.81 4.01 12.19
C GLU A 5 0.31 3.10 11.74
N LEU A 6 1.37 3.70 11.24
CA LEU A 6 2.56 2.98 10.82
C LEU A 6 3.67 3.25 11.82
N ASN A 7 4.17 2.20 12.47
CA ASN A 7 5.25 2.29 13.43
C ASN A 7 6.53 1.76 12.82
N GLY A 8 7.62 2.46 13.05
CA GLY A 8 8.92 2.02 12.55
C GLY A 8 10.03 2.45 13.50
N PRO A 9 11.29 2.06 13.21
CA PRO A 9 12.43 2.36 14.09
C PRO A 9 12.64 3.85 14.36
N THR A 10 12.26 4.73 13.43
CA THR A 10 12.47 6.16 13.59
C THR A 10 11.21 6.91 14.01
N GLY A 11 10.12 6.21 14.30
CA GLY A 11 8.90 6.83 14.76
C GLY A 11 7.65 6.18 14.21
N SER A 12 6.52 6.85 14.40
CA SER A 12 5.24 6.38 13.88
C SER A 12 4.55 7.51 13.13
N LEU A 13 3.73 7.15 12.16
CA LEU A 13 2.97 8.09 11.34
C LEU A 13 1.53 7.63 11.24
N GLN A 14 0.62 8.60 11.23
CA GLN A 14 -0.78 8.34 10.96
C GLN A 14 -0.97 8.12 9.47
N LEU A 15 -1.77 7.13 9.12
CA LEU A 15 -2.12 6.85 7.73
C LEU A 15 -3.56 7.27 7.47
N SER A 16 -3.83 7.75 6.26
CA SER A 16 -5.21 7.98 5.83
C SER A 16 -5.92 6.63 5.70
N GLY A 17 -7.24 6.65 5.63
CA GLY A 17 -8.01 5.42 5.49
C GLY A 17 -7.58 4.59 4.29
N ARG A 18 -7.33 5.24 3.15
CA ARG A 18 -6.91 4.54 1.93
C ARG A 18 -5.48 4.05 2.01
N GLU A 19 -4.58 4.86 2.57
CA GLU A 19 -3.19 4.44 2.76
C GLU A 19 -3.12 3.23 3.68
N GLY A 20 -3.86 3.29 4.79
CA GLY A 20 -3.91 2.18 5.74
C GLY A 20 -4.49 0.92 5.12
N ARG A 21 -5.57 1.05 4.35
CA ARG A 21 -6.19 -0.09 3.68
C ARG A 21 -5.24 -0.72 2.66
N LEU A 22 -4.55 0.12 1.88
CA LEU A 22 -3.60 -0.36 0.89
C LEU A 22 -2.49 -1.17 1.56
N LEU A 23 -1.91 -0.64 2.61
CA LEU A 23 -0.84 -1.33 3.33
C LEU A 23 -1.36 -2.62 3.97
N GLU A 24 -2.57 -2.59 4.53
CA GLU A 24 -3.18 -3.78 5.14
C GLU A 24 -3.34 -4.90 4.12
N VAL A 25 -3.85 -4.58 2.93
CA VAL A 25 -4.03 -5.57 1.87
C VAL A 25 -2.69 -6.20 1.48
N LEU A 26 -1.67 -5.36 1.34
CA LEU A 26 -0.33 -5.84 0.99
C LEU A 26 0.27 -6.71 2.09
N LEU A 27 0.03 -6.36 3.35
CA LEU A 27 0.53 -7.14 4.48
C LEU A 27 -0.12 -8.50 4.60
N GLN A 28 -1.33 -8.66 4.08
CA GLN A 28 -2.02 -9.95 4.07
C GLN A 28 -1.37 -10.95 3.11
N SER A 29 -0.59 -10.46 2.16
CA SER A 29 0.07 -11.29 1.16
C SER A 29 1.52 -10.82 0.97
N PRO A 30 2.36 -10.95 2.00
CA PRO A 30 3.73 -10.49 1.91
C PRO A 30 4.52 -11.27 0.87
N ASP A 31 5.45 -10.57 0.22
CA ASP A 31 6.32 -11.13 -0.82
C ASP A 31 5.57 -11.74 -2.01
N THR A 32 4.33 -11.31 -2.19
CA THR A 32 3.48 -11.76 -3.30
C THR A 32 3.11 -10.57 -4.17
N VAL A 33 3.24 -10.75 -5.48
CA VAL A 33 2.82 -9.71 -6.42
C VAL A 33 1.30 -9.69 -6.49
N ILE A 34 0.72 -8.52 -6.25
CA ILE A 34 -0.72 -8.32 -6.40
C ILE A 34 -0.91 -7.44 -7.64
N HIS A 35 -1.67 -7.95 -8.61
CA HIS A 35 -1.91 -7.23 -9.86
C HIS A 35 -2.69 -5.94 -9.59
N ARG A 36 -2.37 -4.89 -10.35
CA ARG A 36 -2.96 -3.57 -10.15
C ARG A 36 -4.49 -3.55 -10.06
N PRO A 37 -5.24 -4.15 -11.00
CA PRO A 37 -6.70 -4.12 -10.89
C PRO A 37 -7.23 -4.84 -9.66
N ILE A 38 -6.57 -5.92 -9.26
CA ILE A 38 -6.97 -6.67 -8.06
C ILE A 38 -6.70 -5.85 -6.82
N LEU A 39 -5.53 -5.25 -6.73
CA LEU A 39 -5.17 -4.40 -5.59
C LEU A 39 -6.10 -3.20 -5.50
N PHE A 40 -6.36 -2.54 -6.62
CA PHE A 40 -7.28 -1.42 -6.68
C PHE A 40 -8.67 -1.81 -6.16
N SER A 41 -9.17 -2.95 -6.62
CA SER A 41 -10.48 -3.44 -6.23
C SER A 41 -10.56 -3.73 -4.73
N LYS A 42 -9.50 -4.27 -4.15
CA LYS A 42 -9.46 -4.58 -2.73
C LYS A 42 -9.41 -3.33 -1.84
N VAL A 43 -8.86 -2.25 -2.36
CA VAL A 43 -8.73 -0.99 -1.61
C VAL A 43 -9.94 -0.08 -1.80
N TRP A 44 -10.41 0.07 -3.03
CA TRP A 44 -11.51 0.98 -3.35
C TRP A 44 -12.86 0.29 -3.58
N GLY A 45 -12.86 -0.99 -3.87
CA GLY A 45 -14.06 -1.73 -4.21
C GLY A 45 -14.25 -1.81 -5.72
N THR A 46 -15.13 -2.73 -6.15
CA THR A 46 -15.30 -3.01 -7.58
C THR A 46 -16.06 -1.91 -8.33
N ASP A 47 -16.88 -1.13 -7.60
CA ASP A 47 -17.70 -0.09 -8.21
C ASP A 47 -17.23 1.31 -7.83
N ALA A 48 -15.95 1.45 -7.53
CA ALA A 48 -15.40 2.73 -7.10
C ALA A 48 -15.50 3.78 -8.22
N PRO A 49 -15.99 4.98 -7.91
CA PRO A 49 -16.09 6.04 -8.92
C PRO A 49 -14.79 6.82 -9.10
N VAL A 50 -13.66 6.13 -9.00
CA VAL A 50 -12.33 6.73 -9.13
C VAL A 50 -11.52 5.93 -10.14
N GLU A 51 -10.53 6.57 -10.73
CA GLU A 51 -9.68 5.93 -11.72
C GLU A 51 -8.63 5.05 -11.05
N GLU A 52 -8.25 3.99 -11.76
CA GLU A 52 -7.22 3.05 -11.28
C GLU A 52 -5.89 3.75 -11.03
N SER A 53 -5.62 4.83 -11.73
CA SER A 53 -4.38 5.60 -11.53
C SER A 53 -4.24 6.14 -10.10
N ASN A 54 -5.33 6.24 -9.35
CA ASN A 54 -5.25 6.62 -7.95
C ASN A 54 -4.45 5.63 -7.13
N LEU A 55 -4.42 4.37 -7.55
CA LEU A 55 -3.61 3.36 -6.89
C LEU A 55 -2.13 3.77 -6.86
N ASP A 56 -1.63 4.22 -8.00
CA ASP A 56 -0.21 4.59 -8.10
C ASP A 56 0.13 5.77 -7.19
N THR A 57 -0.79 6.72 -7.07
CA THR A 57 -0.63 7.86 -6.18
C THR A 57 -0.54 7.42 -4.73
N TYR A 58 -1.44 6.53 -4.30
CA TYR A 58 -1.44 6.04 -2.92
C TYR A 58 -0.28 5.10 -2.63
N VAL A 59 0.17 4.35 -3.63
CA VAL A 59 1.40 3.56 -3.51
C VAL A 59 2.58 4.48 -3.21
N HIS A 60 2.66 5.60 -3.91
CA HIS A 60 3.71 6.60 -3.68
C HIS A 60 3.66 7.12 -2.23
N PHE A 61 2.46 7.45 -1.74
CA PHE A 61 2.29 7.93 -0.36
C PHE A 61 2.73 6.87 0.65
N VAL A 62 2.28 5.63 0.48
CA VAL A 62 2.64 4.55 1.40
C VAL A 62 4.15 4.31 1.39
N ARG A 63 4.76 4.30 0.19
CA ARG A 63 6.20 4.13 0.06
C ARG A 63 6.96 5.22 0.81
N LYS A 64 6.49 6.45 0.71
CA LYS A 64 7.09 7.57 1.41
C LYS A 64 6.96 7.43 2.93
N ARG A 65 5.78 6.98 3.41
CA ARG A 65 5.56 6.75 4.84
C ARG A 65 6.47 5.66 5.39
N LEU A 66 6.64 4.57 4.66
CA LEU A 66 7.53 3.50 5.06
C LEU A 66 8.95 4.02 5.23
N LYS A 67 9.40 4.83 4.30
CA LYS A 67 10.74 5.42 4.34
C LYS A 67 10.89 6.37 5.52
N GLN A 68 9.87 7.17 5.80
CA GLN A 68 9.92 8.15 6.89
C GLN A 68 10.01 7.50 8.26
N THR A 69 9.42 6.33 8.44
CA THR A 69 9.47 5.61 9.72
C THR A 69 10.67 4.68 9.84
N GLY A 70 11.49 4.60 8.80
CA GLY A 70 12.65 3.71 8.79
C GLY A 70 12.26 2.25 8.75
N SER A 71 11.09 1.93 8.22
CA SER A 71 10.60 0.56 8.13
C SER A 71 11.50 -0.29 7.25
N ALA A 72 11.67 -1.57 7.64
CA ALA A 72 12.39 -2.54 6.83
C ALA A 72 11.56 -3.00 5.62
N LEU A 73 10.27 -2.69 5.59
CA LEU A 73 9.39 -3.06 4.49
C LEU A 73 9.68 -2.20 3.26
N SER A 74 9.63 -2.82 2.10
CA SER A 74 9.79 -2.14 0.82
C SER A 74 8.60 -2.45 -0.08
N LEU A 75 8.00 -1.40 -0.61
CA LEU A 75 6.90 -1.54 -1.56
C LEU A 75 7.48 -1.43 -2.96
N LEU A 76 7.51 -2.55 -3.67
CA LEU A 76 8.18 -2.66 -4.96
C LEU A 76 7.17 -2.61 -6.09
N THR A 77 7.55 -1.96 -7.18
CA THR A 77 6.78 -1.96 -8.42
C THR A 77 7.31 -3.10 -9.28
N ILE A 78 6.41 -4.02 -9.64
CA ILE A 78 6.76 -5.11 -10.55
C ILE A 78 6.20 -4.75 -11.91
N ARG A 79 7.08 -4.36 -12.78
CA ARG A 79 6.73 -3.82 -14.09
C ARG A 79 5.83 -4.76 -14.86
N GLY A 80 4.71 -4.22 -15.37
CA GLY A 80 3.75 -5.01 -16.15
C GLY A 80 2.88 -5.95 -15.34
N SER A 81 3.08 -6.00 -14.02
CA SER A 81 2.31 -6.93 -13.17
C SER A 81 1.57 -6.23 -12.04
N GLY A 82 2.27 -5.54 -11.16
CA GLY A 82 1.59 -4.89 -10.05
C GLY A 82 2.57 -4.46 -8.98
N TYR A 83 2.21 -4.70 -7.73
CA TYR A 83 3.01 -4.28 -6.58
C TYR A 83 3.24 -5.43 -5.63
N LYS A 84 4.36 -5.35 -4.92
CA LYS A 84 4.74 -6.38 -3.96
C LYS A 84 5.34 -5.71 -2.73
N LEU A 85 4.90 -6.15 -1.54
CA LEU A 85 5.49 -5.68 -0.29
C LEU A 85 6.51 -6.71 0.17
N SER A 86 7.74 -6.28 0.33
CA SER A 86 8.86 -7.15 0.68
C SER A 86 9.56 -6.66 1.93
N GLN A 87 10.17 -7.59 2.63
CA GLN A 87 11.03 -7.26 3.76
C GLN A 87 12.47 -7.24 3.36
#